data_325e75d68979390a06089b59fd48c298
#
_entry.id   325e75d68979390a06089b59fd48c298
#
_cell.length_a   1.000
_cell.length_b   1.000
_cell.length_c   1.000
_cell.angle_alpha   90.00
_cell.angle_beta   90.00
_cell.angle_gamma   90.00
#
_symmetry.space_group_name_H-M   'P 1'
#
loop_
_entity.id
_entity.type
_entity.pdbx_description
1 polymer ?
#
loop_
_entity_poly.entity_id
_entity_poly.type
_entity_poly.pdbx_seq_one_letter_code
_entity_poly.pdbx_strand_id
1 'polypeptide(L)'
;ANNALVGYIDNSGLHMSVDVLSNGAIRAGNAKKLSLTSNNNSTMTATFNLWGDANRPTVIELDDDQGWHLYSQRNPDGSIVFTVNGDITANTLRAGEAIYQNNGDIFGSAWGGWLSNWVNNNFVRAVRLGPQAISGGLWRDYQLGGGNVVTGFHTDGSWEMEGDDDKVYYRPVQFLVGGTWITASSV
;
A
#
# COMPACT_ATOMS: atom_id res chain seq x y z
N ALA A 1 44.08 -31.93 33.71
CA ALA A 1 43.02 -31.81 32.67
C ALA A 1 41.71 -32.18 33.30
N ASN A 2 40.76 -31.28 33.31
CA ASN A 2 39.41 -31.53 33.78
C ASN A 2 38.75 -32.44 32.72
N ASN A 3 38.56 -33.73 33.02
CA ASN A 3 37.87 -34.69 32.16
C ASN A 3 36.34 -34.50 32.23
N ALA A 4 35.86 -33.30 31.90
CA ALA A 4 34.46 -33.08 31.74
C ALA A 4 33.97 -33.81 30.47
N LEU A 5 32.87 -34.54 30.56
CA LEU A 5 32.24 -35.18 29.41
C LEU A 5 31.71 -34.09 28.48
N VAL A 6 32.25 -33.99 27.29
CA VAL A 6 31.83 -32.99 26.27
C VAL A 6 30.76 -33.53 25.34
N GLY A 7 30.52 -34.84 25.36
CA GLY A 7 29.46 -35.48 24.58
C GLY A 7 29.48 -37.00 24.67
N TYR A 8 28.45 -37.64 24.20
CA TYR A 8 28.31 -39.12 24.12
C TYR A 8 27.44 -39.50 22.92
N ILE A 9 27.43 -40.75 22.58
CA ILE A 9 26.58 -41.34 21.52
C ILE A 9 25.75 -42.46 22.16
N ASP A 10 24.46 -42.46 21.92
CA ASP A 10 23.54 -43.52 22.25
C ASP A 10 22.54 -43.79 21.13
N ASN A 11 21.46 -44.57 21.40
CA ASN A 11 20.44 -44.92 20.41
C ASN A 11 19.61 -43.73 19.94
N SER A 12 19.63 -42.59 20.65
CA SER A 12 18.95 -41.35 20.27
C SER A 12 19.81 -40.42 19.44
N GLY A 13 21.11 -40.63 19.40
CA GLY A 13 22.04 -39.87 18.57
C GLY A 13 23.32 -39.42 19.26
N LEU A 14 23.92 -38.39 18.69
CA LEU A 14 25.09 -37.68 19.23
C LEU A 14 24.63 -36.53 20.14
N HIS A 15 25.00 -36.61 21.40
CA HIS A 15 24.72 -35.60 22.40
C HIS A 15 25.99 -34.79 22.71
N MET A 16 25.90 -33.49 22.53
CA MET A 16 27.01 -32.55 22.81
C MET A 16 26.60 -31.57 23.90
N SER A 17 27.47 -31.38 24.88
CA SER A 17 27.29 -30.35 25.92
C SER A 17 28.11 -29.09 25.63
N VAL A 18 28.72 -29.02 24.45
CA VAL A 18 29.54 -27.89 23.96
C VAL A 18 29.21 -27.68 22.47
N ASP A 19 29.67 -26.57 21.93
CA ASP A 19 29.52 -26.26 20.51
C ASP A 19 30.16 -27.33 19.61
N VAL A 20 29.53 -27.61 18.47
CA VAL A 20 30.11 -28.46 17.43
C VAL A 20 30.72 -27.57 16.35
N LEU A 21 32.07 -27.50 16.29
CA LEU A 21 32.77 -26.77 15.23
C LEU A 21 33.09 -27.74 14.10
N SER A 22 32.53 -27.47 12.91
CA SER A 22 32.84 -28.21 11.69
C SER A 22 33.67 -27.36 10.73
N ASN A 23 34.85 -27.84 10.33
CA ASN A 23 35.68 -27.23 9.28
C ASN A 23 35.21 -27.60 7.87
N GLY A 24 34.21 -28.43 7.75
CA GLY A 24 33.57 -28.84 6.52
C GLY A 24 32.05 -28.61 6.58
N ALA A 25 31.35 -28.96 5.51
CA ALA A 25 29.90 -28.84 5.47
C ALA A 25 29.22 -29.80 6.46
N ILE A 26 28.22 -29.32 7.18
CA ILE A 26 27.27 -30.16 7.90
C ILE A 26 26.18 -30.53 6.90
N ARG A 27 25.97 -31.85 6.67
CA ARG A 27 25.02 -32.37 5.69
C ARG A 27 24.02 -33.30 6.33
N ALA A 28 22.75 -33.14 6.02
CA ALA A 28 21.76 -34.19 6.20
C ALA A 28 21.98 -35.30 5.15
N GLY A 29 21.70 -36.55 5.50
CA GLY A 29 21.81 -37.67 4.58
C GLY A 29 20.79 -37.60 3.42
N ASN A 30 20.86 -38.52 2.46
CA ASN A 30 19.96 -38.60 1.33
C ASN A 30 18.49 -38.58 1.76
N ALA A 31 17.70 -37.71 1.10
CA ALA A 31 16.27 -37.50 1.37
C ALA A 31 15.95 -37.09 2.82
N LYS A 32 16.89 -36.46 3.52
CA LYS A 32 16.69 -35.98 4.90
C LYS A 32 16.73 -34.44 4.97
N LYS A 33 15.99 -33.92 5.93
CA LYS A 33 16.03 -32.49 6.28
C LYS A 33 17.17 -32.19 7.24
N LEU A 34 17.77 -31.00 7.16
CA LEU A 34 18.45 -30.37 8.28
C LEU A 34 17.41 -29.54 9.04
N SER A 35 17.08 -29.92 10.27
CA SER A 35 16.13 -29.20 11.11
C SER A 35 16.84 -28.68 12.34
N LEU A 36 16.62 -27.41 12.67
CA LEU A 36 17.00 -26.80 13.93
C LEU A 36 15.75 -26.58 14.74
N THR A 37 15.57 -27.36 15.80
CA THR A 37 14.37 -27.33 16.62
C THR A 37 14.70 -26.72 17.97
N SER A 38 13.95 -25.72 18.37
CA SER A 38 14.02 -25.11 19.69
C SER A 38 12.91 -25.66 20.56
N ASN A 39 13.26 -26.47 21.54
CA ASN A 39 12.32 -26.94 22.55
C ASN A 39 12.40 -26.00 23.75
N ASN A 40 11.62 -24.92 23.71
CA ASN A 40 11.52 -23.95 24.80
C ASN A 40 10.31 -24.26 25.72
N ASN A 41 9.91 -23.33 26.58
CA ASN A 41 8.78 -23.48 27.50
C ASN A 41 7.40 -23.33 26.81
N SER A 42 7.36 -23.24 25.47
CA SER A 42 6.13 -23.20 24.69
C SER A 42 5.57 -24.61 24.48
N THR A 43 4.28 -24.69 24.26
CA THR A 43 3.61 -25.92 23.81
C THR A 43 3.87 -26.24 22.36
N MET A 44 4.51 -25.34 21.61
CA MET A 44 4.80 -25.48 20.18
C MET A 44 6.31 -25.50 19.94
N THR A 45 6.75 -26.34 19.01
CA THR A 45 8.15 -26.47 18.61
C THR A 45 8.40 -25.72 17.31
N ALA A 46 9.25 -24.69 17.37
CA ALA A 46 9.66 -23.95 16.18
C ALA A 46 10.80 -24.68 15.45
N THR A 47 10.72 -24.76 14.13
CA THR A 47 11.70 -25.45 13.29
C THR A 47 12.16 -24.58 12.13
N PHE A 48 13.45 -24.63 11.85
CA PHE A 48 14.08 -24.06 10.62
C PHE A 48 14.48 -25.20 9.69
N ASN A 49 13.86 -25.25 8.54
CA ASN A 49 14.02 -26.34 7.56
C ASN A 49 14.74 -25.88 6.30
N LEU A 50 15.75 -26.64 5.89
CA LEU A 50 16.37 -26.53 4.58
C LEU A 50 16.11 -27.84 3.83
N TRP A 51 15.40 -27.77 2.69
CA TRP A 51 15.04 -28.94 1.91
C TRP A 51 14.81 -28.59 0.44
N GLY A 52 14.52 -29.59 -0.38
CA GLY A 52 14.16 -29.42 -1.78
C GLY A 52 13.77 -30.75 -2.43
N ASP A 53 13.03 -30.65 -3.51
CA ASP A 53 12.62 -31.76 -4.37
C ASP A 53 12.61 -31.34 -5.86
N ALA A 54 12.12 -32.19 -6.75
CA ALA A 54 12.06 -31.89 -8.17
C ALA A 54 11.15 -30.74 -8.56
N ASN A 55 10.07 -30.48 -7.78
CA ASN A 55 9.11 -29.41 -8.00
C ASN A 55 9.48 -28.13 -7.26
N ARG A 56 10.23 -28.27 -6.18
CA ARG A 56 10.69 -27.18 -5.30
C ARG A 56 12.18 -27.38 -5.03
N PRO A 57 13.06 -27.07 -6.00
CA PRO A 57 14.50 -27.40 -5.94
C PRO A 57 15.23 -26.90 -4.70
N THR A 58 14.80 -25.80 -4.11
CA THR A 58 15.34 -25.29 -2.86
C THR A 58 14.25 -24.61 -2.06
N VAL A 59 14.13 -24.98 -0.78
CA VAL A 59 13.21 -24.36 0.18
C VAL A 59 13.96 -24.02 1.47
N ILE A 60 13.77 -22.80 1.93
CA ILE A 60 14.17 -22.30 3.26
C ILE A 60 12.88 -21.96 3.98
N GLU A 61 12.57 -22.68 5.06
CA GLU A 61 11.26 -22.63 5.70
C GLU A 61 11.36 -22.48 7.21
N LEU A 62 10.49 -21.68 7.78
CA LEU A 62 10.21 -21.63 9.21
C LEU A 62 8.82 -22.20 9.44
N ASP A 63 8.72 -23.17 10.32
CA ASP A 63 7.46 -23.82 10.68
C ASP A 63 7.36 -24.10 12.19
N ASP A 64 6.20 -24.57 12.62
CA ASP A 64 5.96 -25.13 13.93
C ASP A 64 5.02 -26.36 13.82
N ASP A 65 4.55 -26.85 14.96
CA ASP A 65 3.66 -28.02 15.03
C ASP A 65 2.28 -27.80 14.36
N GLN A 66 1.92 -26.53 14.04
CA GLN A 66 0.68 -26.15 13.37
C GLN A 66 0.86 -25.91 11.87
N GLY A 67 2.09 -25.85 11.39
CA GLY A 67 2.43 -25.67 9.98
C GLY A 67 3.46 -24.60 9.72
N TRP A 68 3.61 -24.23 8.43
CA TRP A 68 4.62 -23.27 8.02
C TRP A 68 4.19 -21.83 8.29
N HIS A 69 5.14 -20.97 8.69
CA HIS A 69 4.95 -19.53 8.87
C HIS A 69 5.36 -18.77 7.62
N LEU A 70 6.56 -19.07 7.11
CA LEU A 70 7.09 -18.47 5.90
C LEU A 70 8.10 -19.39 5.23
N TYR A 71 8.25 -19.22 3.93
CA TYR A 71 9.34 -19.89 3.18
C TYR A 71 9.81 -19.06 2.00
N SER A 72 11.09 -19.25 1.63
CA SER A 72 11.64 -18.86 0.34
C SER A 72 11.83 -20.15 -0.50
N GLN A 73 11.38 -20.13 -1.73
CA GLN A 73 11.42 -21.29 -2.63
C GLN A 73 11.97 -20.89 -3.99
N ARG A 74 12.81 -21.74 -4.56
CA ARG A 74 13.12 -21.69 -5.99
C ARG A 74 12.20 -22.67 -6.72
N ASN A 75 11.62 -22.22 -7.82
CA ASN A 75 10.81 -23.03 -8.72
C ASN A 75 11.68 -23.71 -9.80
N PRO A 76 11.17 -24.74 -10.50
CA PRO A 76 11.93 -25.41 -11.59
C PRO A 76 12.33 -24.48 -12.74
N ASP A 77 11.59 -23.42 -13.00
CA ASP A 77 11.89 -22.39 -14.00
C ASP A 77 12.97 -21.38 -13.56
N GLY A 78 13.50 -21.54 -12.35
CA GLY A 78 14.50 -20.67 -11.75
C GLY A 78 13.97 -19.45 -11.00
N SER A 79 12.70 -19.16 -11.08
CA SER A 79 12.08 -18.06 -10.32
C SER A 79 12.12 -18.33 -8.81
N ILE A 80 12.08 -17.26 -8.02
CA ILE A 80 12.06 -17.34 -6.55
C ILE A 80 10.77 -16.73 -6.04
N VAL A 81 10.13 -17.41 -5.10
CA VAL A 81 8.95 -16.93 -4.39
C VAL A 81 9.28 -16.85 -2.90
N PHE A 82 8.82 -15.79 -2.25
CA PHE A 82 8.81 -15.65 -0.80
C PHE A 82 7.36 -15.60 -0.34
N THR A 83 6.97 -16.53 0.51
CA THR A 83 5.57 -16.70 0.94
C THR A 83 5.47 -16.62 2.45
N VAL A 84 4.48 -15.90 2.94
CA VAL A 84 4.15 -15.75 4.36
C VAL A 84 2.72 -16.23 4.59
N ASN A 85 2.52 -17.06 5.60
CA ASN A 85 1.21 -17.53 6.06
C ASN A 85 0.73 -16.64 7.20
N GLY A 86 0.28 -15.44 6.89
CA GLY A 86 -0.14 -14.43 7.85
C GLY A 86 0.14 -13.01 7.38
N ASP A 87 0.07 -12.06 8.27
CA ASP A 87 0.31 -10.65 8.00
C ASP A 87 1.80 -10.33 7.95
N ILE A 88 2.15 -9.32 7.15
CA ILE A 88 3.49 -8.73 7.13
C ILE A 88 3.41 -7.34 7.76
N THR A 89 4.06 -7.18 8.92
CA THR A 89 4.26 -5.85 9.53
C THR A 89 5.62 -5.31 9.13
N ALA A 90 5.63 -4.19 8.43
CA ALA A 90 6.84 -3.51 7.98
C ALA A 90 6.67 -1.99 8.06
N ASN A 91 7.78 -1.25 8.25
CA ASN A 91 7.76 0.21 8.13
C ASN A 91 7.58 0.65 6.67
N THR A 92 8.09 -0.12 5.73
CA THR A 92 8.00 0.14 4.29
C THR A 92 8.10 -1.17 3.53
N LEU A 93 7.23 -1.36 2.53
CA LEU A 93 7.33 -2.44 1.56
C LEU A 93 7.79 -1.86 0.21
N ARG A 94 8.72 -2.53 -0.44
CA ARG A 94 9.24 -2.14 -1.75
C ARG A 94 9.04 -3.27 -2.75
N ALA A 95 8.51 -2.93 -3.93
CA ALA A 95 8.40 -3.83 -5.07
C ALA A 95 9.09 -3.13 -6.27
N GLY A 96 10.40 -3.39 -6.43
CA GLY A 96 11.24 -2.60 -7.32
C GLY A 96 11.31 -1.14 -6.84
N GLU A 97 10.93 -0.19 -7.69
CA GLU A 97 10.87 1.22 -7.33
C GLU A 97 9.55 1.65 -6.67
N ALA A 98 8.52 0.80 -6.71
CA ALA A 98 7.26 1.07 -6.02
C ALA A 98 7.41 0.91 -4.51
N ILE A 99 6.76 1.80 -3.75
CA ILE A 99 6.86 1.84 -2.29
C ILE A 99 5.48 1.96 -1.69
N TYR A 100 5.14 1.09 -0.75
CA TYR A 100 4.03 1.26 0.16
C TYR A 100 4.55 1.68 1.53
N GLN A 101 4.23 2.91 1.96
CA GLN A 101 4.74 3.47 3.21
C GLN A 101 3.81 3.25 4.40
N ASN A 102 4.39 3.35 5.61
CA ASN A 102 3.68 3.20 6.87
C ASN A 102 2.60 4.27 7.14
N ASN A 103 2.61 5.39 6.41
CA ASN A 103 1.55 6.41 6.44
C ASN A 103 0.36 6.08 5.52
N GLY A 104 0.40 4.94 4.80
CA GLY A 104 -0.62 4.51 3.87
C GLY A 104 -0.49 5.06 2.45
N ASP A 105 0.49 5.91 2.18
CA ASP A 105 0.72 6.43 0.83
C ASP A 105 1.53 5.45 -0.03
N ILE A 106 1.32 5.51 -1.34
CA ILE A 106 1.95 4.63 -2.31
C ILE A 106 2.73 5.47 -3.33
N PHE A 107 4.02 5.19 -3.48
CA PHE A 107 4.83 5.75 -4.57
C PHE A 107 4.82 4.80 -5.76
N GLY A 108 4.65 5.34 -6.96
CA GLY A 108 4.71 4.54 -8.18
C GLY A 108 4.82 5.38 -9.45
N SER A 109 5.44 4.81 -10.50
CA SER A 109 5.59 5.46 -11.80
C SER A 109 4.25 5.61 -12.54
N ALA A 110 3.25 4.76 -12.24
CA ALA A 110 1.93 4.80 -12.87
C ALA A 110 1.21 6.14 -12.67
N TRP A 111 1.49 6.85 -11.57
CA TRP A 111 0.94 8.19 -11.27
C TRP A 111 2.01 9.27 -11.12
N GLY A 112 3.25 8.96 -11.53
CA GLY A 112 4.35 9.93 -11.56
C GLY A 112 4.86 10.38 -10.19
N GLY A 113 4.71 9.55 -9.16
CA GLY A 113 5.17 9.88 -7.81
C GLY A 113 4.27 9.31 -6.70
N TRP A 114 3.88 10.13 -5.73
CA TRP A 114 2.99 9.72 -4.65
C TRP A 114 1.52 9.76 -5.08
N LEU A 115 0.78 8.68 -4.78
CA LEU A 115 -0.65 8.54 -5.10
C LEU A 115 -1.48 9.68 -4.49
N SER A 116 -1.19 10.08 -3.24
CA SER A 116 -1.87 11.20 -2.58
C SER A 116 -1.75 12.50 -3.37
N ASN A 117 -0.58 12.79 -3.93
CA ASN A 117 -0.36 13.96 -4.77
C ASN A 117 -1.13 13.85 -6.10
N TRP A 118 -1.08 12.67 -6.72
CA TRP A 118 -1.81 12.44 -7.98
C TRP A 118 -3.32 12.61 -7.80
N VAL A 119 -3.89 12.02 -6.73
CA VAL A 119 -5.31 12.19 -6.39
C VAL A 119 -5.64 13.66 -6.15
N ASN A 120 -4.81 14.37 -5.36
CA ASN A 120 -5.03 15.78 -5.05
C ASN A 120 -5.04 16.66 -6.30
N ASN A 121 -4.20 16.34 -7.30
CA ASN A 121 -4.03 17.15 -8.49
C ASN A 121 -4.98 16.80 -9.63
N ASN A 122 -5.61 15.62 -9.61
CA ASN A 122 -6.42 15.12 -10.72
C ASN A 122 -7.90 14.99 -10.42
N PHE A 123 -8.32 15.11 -9.16
CA PHE A 123 -9.73 14.97 -8.79
C PHE A 123 -10.29 16.24 -8.15
N VAL A 124 -11.58 16.49 -8.43
CA VAL A 124 -12.33 17.56 -7.77
C VAL A 124 -12.53 17.18 -6.30
N ARG A 125 -12.02 18.03 -5.41
CA ARG A 125 -12.11 17.82 -3.95
C ARG A 125 -13.27 18.53 -3.29
N ALA A 126 -13.74 19.63 -3.91
CA ALA A 126 -14.86 20.40 -3.42
C ALA A 126 -15.47 21.21 -4.55
N VAL A 127 -16.73 21.57 -4.40
CA VAL A 127 -17.45 22.48 -5.29
C VAL A 127 -18.02 23.60 -4.42
N ARG A 128 -17.97 24.82 -4.92
CA ARG A 128 -18.58 25.98 -4.27
C ARG A 128 -19.20 26.95 -5.27
N LEU A 129 -20.03 27.83 -4.79
CA LEU A 129 -20.38 29.07 -5.49
C LEU A 129 -19.36 30.13 -5.13
N GLY A 130 -18.76 30.77 -6.12
CA GLY A 130 -17.79 31.84 -5.93
C GLY A 130 -18.42 33.16 -5.43
N PRO A 131 -17.68 34.28 -5.48
CA PRO A 131 -18.19 35.58 -5.05
C PRO A 131 -19.45 35.96 -5.82
N GLN A 132 -20.38 36.62 -5.12
CA GLN A 132 -21.59 37.14 -5.73
C GLN A 132 -21.26 38.35 -6.61
N ALA A 133 -21.92 38.41 -7.75
CA ALA A 133 -21.95 39.58 -8.63
C ALA A 133 -23.42 39.87 -9.03
N ILE A 134 -23.63 41.05 -9.58
CA ILE A 134 -24.92 41.49 -10.12
C ILE A 134 -24.76 41.70 -11.64
N SER A 135 -25.76 41.32 -12.41
CA SER A 135 -25.77 41.51 -13.86
C SER A 135 -25.94 42.98 -14.24
N GLY A 136 -25.76 43.30 -15.50
CA GLY A 136 -26.36 44.47 -16.13
C GLY A 136 -27.88 44.30 -16.25
N GLY A 137 -28.57 45.29 -16.82
CA GLY A 137 -30.00 45.22 -17.09
C GLY A 137 -30.35 43.98 -17.93
N LEU A 138 -31.48 43.40 -17.63
CA LEU A 138 -31.96 42.18 -18.31
C LEU A 138 -32.72 42.57 -19.58
N TRP A 139 -32.06 42.37 -20.69
CA TRP A 139 -32.65 42.54 -22.01
C TRP A 139 -32.95 41.17 -22.64
N ARG A 140 -33.72 41.16 -23.70
CA ARG A 140 -34.02 39.94 -24.46
C ARG A 140 -32.70 39.18 -24.77
N ASP A 141 -32.73 37.87 -24.57
CA ASP A 141 -31.62 36.94 -24.86
C ASP A 141 -30.36 37.20 -24.02
N TYR A 142 -30.49 37.84 -22.83
CA TYR A 142 -29.35 38.08 -21.94
C TYR A 142 -28.76 36.74 -21.38
N GLN A 143 -27.47 36.60 -21.50
CA GLN A 143 -26.73 35.44 -20.99
C GLN A 143 -25.66 35.88 -20.00
N LEU A 144 -25.55 35.18 -18.86
CA LEU A 144 -24.56 35.47 -17.82
C LEU A 144 -23.13 35.03 -18.16
N GLY A 145 -22.94 34.37 -19.29
CA GLY A 145 -21.67 33.70 -19.60
C GLY A 145 -21.48 32.39 -18.85
N GLY A 146 -20.41 31.68 -19.23
CA GLY A 146 -20.18 30.32 -18.80
C GLY A 146 -19.93 30.14 -17.32
N GLY A 147 -20.46 29.04 -16.77
CA GLY A 147 -20.20 28.62 -15.41
C GLY A 147 -20.90 29.44 -14.33
N ASN A 148 -21.75 30.41 -14.69
CA ASN A 148 -22.50 31.21 -13.73
C ASN A 148 -23.91 30.66 -13.49
N VAL A 149 -24.38 30.77 -12.26
CA VAL A 149 -25.75 30.42 -11.85
C VAL A 149 -26.43 31.61 -11.20
N VAL A 150 -27.70 31.83 -11.52
CA VAL A 150 -28.53 32.85 -10.87
C VAL A 150 -28.77 32.44 -9.43
N THR A 151 -28.56 33.38 -8.51
CA THR A 151 -28.73 33.16 -7.06
C THR A 151 -29.70 34.14 -6.43
N GLY A 152 -30.26 35.07 -7.20
CA GLY A 152 -31.25 36.02 -6.72
C GLY A 152 -31.65 37.02 -7.80
N PHE A 153 -32.63 37.83 -7.49
CA PHE A 153 -33.18 38.86 -8.35
C PHE A 153 -33.07 40.21 -7.68
N HIS A 154 -33.00 41.27 -8.49
CA HIS A 154 -33.00 42.66 -8.06
C HIS A 154 -33.90 43.46 -8.98
N THR A 155 -34.76 44.29 -8.40
CA THR A 155 -35.56 45.23 -9.16
C THR A 155 -35.73 46.51 -8.34
N ASP A 156 -35.74 47.65 -8.97
CA ASP A 156 -36.03 48.96 -8.34
C ASP A 156 -37.47 49.41 -8.61
N GLY A 157 -38.28 48.58 -9.26
CA GLY A 157 -39.67 48.86 -9.59
C GLY A 157 -40.48 47.58 -9.75
N SER A 158 -41.34 47.54 -10.76
CA SER A 158 -42.02 46.33 -11.18
C SER A 158 -41.09 45.42 -11.94
N TRP A 159 -41.24 44.12 -11.77
CA TRP A 159 -40.48 43.13 -12.51
C TRP A 159 -41.05 42.95 -13.92
N GLU A 160 -40.42 43.46 -14.95
CA GLU A 160 -40.89 43.43 -16.31
C GLU A 160 -39.99 42.70 -17.34
N MET A 161 -38.78 42.35 -16.94
CA MET A 161 -37.79 41.72 -17.85
C MET A 161 -37.42 42.58 -19.08
N GLU A 162 -37.70 43.84 -19.04
CA GLU A 162 -37.37 44.80 -20.12
C GLU A 162 -36.87 46.11 -19.50
N GLY A 163 -35.63 46.22 -19.15
CA GLY A 163 -35.14 47.44 -18.58
C GLY A 163 -33.71 47.30 -18.02
N ASP A 164 -33.20 48.40 -17.55
CA ASP A 164 -31.90 48.50 -16.95
C ASP A 164 -31.93 48.34 -15.43
N ASP A 165 -33.12 48.33 -14.81
CA ASP A 165 -33.36 48.20 -13.37
C ASP A 165 -33.56 46.72 -12.94
N ASP A 166 -34.08 45.86 -13.78
CA ASP A 166 -34.18 44.44 -13.49
C ASP A 166 -32.87 43.74 -13.71
N LYS A 167 -32.33 43.07 -12.68
CA LYS A 167 -31.04 42.42 -12.67
C LYS A 167 -31.09 41.09 -11.93
N VAL A 168 -30.12 40.27 -12.12
CA VAL A 168 -29.94 39.04 -11.35
C VAL A 168 -28.63 39.07 -10.59
N TYR A 169 -28.67 38.55 -9.38
CA TYR A 169 -27.47 38.16 -8.67
C TYR A 169 -27.05 36.81 -9.18
N TYR A 170 -25.75 36.66 -9.38
CA TYR A 170 -25.19 35.41 -9.84
C TYR A 170 -23.87 35.08 -9.16
N ARG A 171 -23.48 33.83 -9.21
CA ARG A 171 -22.21 33.33 -8.70
C ARG A 171 -21.61 32.33 -9.68
N PRO A 172 -20.31 32.34 -9.88
CA PRO A 172 -19.66 31.29 -10.66
C PRO A 172 -19.68 29.98 -9.86
N VAL A 173 -19.93 28.87 -10.54
CA VAL A 173 -19.66 27.53 -10.03
C VAL A 173 -18.16 27.32 -10.07
N GLN A 174 -17.57 26.95 -8.94
CA GLN A 174 -16.15 26.69 -8.83
C GLN A 174 -15.87 25.31 -8.26
N PHE A 175 -14.81 24.68 -8.73
CA PHE A 175 -14.34 23.40 -8.23
C PHE A 175 -12.87 23.49 -7.84
N LEU A 176 -12.47 22.71 -6.80
CA LEU A 176 -11.14 22.69 -6.24
C LEU A 176 -10.35 21.51 -6.79
N VAL A 177 -9.25 21.80 -7.47
CA VAL A 177 -8.28 20.81 -7.98
C VAL A 177 -6.88 21.34 -7.69
N GLY A 178 -5.99 20.49 -7.19
CA GLY A 178 -4.59 20.85 -6.93
C GLY A 178 -4.43 22.06 -5.99
N GLY A 179 -5.37 22.27 -5.07
CA GLY A 179 -5.36 23.42 -4.16
C GLY A 179 -5.88 24.73 -4.78
N THR A 180 -6.30 24.74 -6.04
CA THR A 180 -6.77 25.93 -6.77
C THR A 180 -8.27 25.84 -7.05
N TRP A 181 -8.99 26.94 -6.81
CA TRP A 181 -10.38 27.08 -7.20
C TRP A 181 -10.45 27.50 -8.67
N ILE A 182 -11.07 26.69 -9.49
CA ILE A 182 -11.24 26.88 -10.92
C ILE A 182 -12.72 27.16 -11.18
N THR A 183 -13.02 28.23 -11.94
CA THR A 183 -14.39 28.51 -12.39
C THR A 183 -14.74 27.58 -13.54
N ALA A 184 -15.93 26.95 -13.46
CA ALA A 184 -16.47 26.14 -14.53
C ALA A 184 -16.66 27.00 -15.81
N SER A 185 -16.31 26.43 -16.96
CA SER A 185 -16.57 27.04 -18.26
C SER A 185 -17.84 26.48 -18.89
N SER A 186 -18.49 27.25 -19.77
CA SER A 186 -19.46 26.67 -20.70
C SER A 186 -18.76 25.81 -21.74
N VAL A 187 -19.41 24.75 -22.15
CA VAL A 187 -18.98 23.89 -23.27
C VAL A 187 -19.59 24.43 -24.55
#